data_f3638621ecaec7e6f9e17f95beef4b8b
#
_entry.id   f3638621ecaec7e6f9e17f95beef4b8b
#
_cell.length_a   1.000
_cell.length_b   1.000
_cell.length_c   1.000
_cell.angle_alpha   90.00
_cell.angle_beta   90.00
_cell.angle_gamma   90.00
#
_symmetry.space_group_name_H-M   'P 1'
#
loop_
_entity.id
_entity.type
_entity.pdbx_description
1 polymer ?
#
loop_
_entity_poly.entity_id
_entity_poly.type
_entity_poly.pdbx_seq_one_letter_code
_entity_poly.pdbx_strand_id
1 'polypeptide(L)'
;MNRCRIVFVTTVLVLAISGFAEAPPNHIDLSKFPATQLDDVVVPLPSEVFNVLDKLGTPNWQGELREPVIRNRGERTQIALMLGAVVAEGFVAVEAADKGRVQQIGRDVLELARAIGVESTVLSRTNSIITKADAGNWVAVRRELDGALTDVKNAMIELKDAQLAHLVSLGGWLRGTEVLTSVVQKSYSEDGADLLNQPDLLKYFQERLAGMPPRMRNNQLVTKIQKGLDEISPLINQKITPGSVKRINEITGQMVKAIDTRA
;
A
#
# COMPACT_ATOMS: atom_id res chain seq x y z
N MET A 1 -46.21 54.73 49.10
CA MET A 1 -46.19 53.28 48.84
C MET A 1 -45.50 53.11 47.46
N ASN A 2 -44.18 53.06 47.46
CA ASN A 2 -43.38 52.89 46.24
C ASN A 2 -42.84 51.48 46.19
N ARG A 3 -43.29 50.73 45.16
CA ARG A 3 -42.78 49.40 44.87
C ARG A 3 -41.59 49.53 43.91
N CYS A 4 -40.39 49.26 44.42
CA CYS A 4 -39.17 49.18 43.67
C CYS A 4 -39.15 47.78 42.94
N ARG A 5 -39.17 47.76 41.62
CA ARG A 5 -38.97 46.55 40.80
C ARG A 5 -37.47 46.42 40.50
N ILE A 6 -36.85 45.42 41.07
CA ILE A 6 -35.47 45.04 40.74
C ILE A 6 -35.53 44.17 39.49
N VAL A 7 -34.90 44.64 38.41
CA VAL A 7 -34.71 43.89 37.16
C VAL A 7 -33.37 43.19 37.27
N PHE A 8 -33.38 41.85 37.38
CA PHE A 8 -32.18 41.02 37.24
C PHE A 8 -31.82 40.90 35.74
N VAL A 9 -30.72 41.50 35.35
CA VAL A 9 -30.10 41.26 34.03
C VAL A 9 -29.15 40.10 34.19
N THR A 10 -29.54 38.95 33.64
CA THR A 10 -28.69 37.75 33.58
C THR A 10 -27.82 37.87 32.34
N THR A 11 -26.55 38.22 32.54
CA THR A 11 -25.54 38.21 31.46
C THR A 11 -25.11 36.76 31.21
N VAL A 12 -25.53 36.22 30.10
CA VAL A 12 -25.05 34.90 29.63
C VAL A 12 -23.68 35.12 28.98
N LEU A 13 -22.63 34.65 29.64
CA LEU A 13 -21.25 34.63 29.13
C LEU A 13 -21.12 33.41 28.18
N VAL A 14 -21.19 33.63 26.86
CA VAL A 14 -20.90 32.62 25.85
C VAL A 14 -19.38 32.48 25.76
N LEU A 15 -18.84 31.43 26.39
CA LEU A 15 -17.46 31.00 26.16
C LEU A 15 -17.37 30.37 24.75
N ALA A 16 -16.85 31.13 23.79
CA ALA A 16 -16.42 30.60 22.51
C ALA A 16 -15.16 29.74 22.75
N ILE A 17 -15.34 28.42 22.77
CA ILE A 17 -14.22 27.46 22.70
C ILE A 17 -13.72 27.51 21.26
N SER A 18 -12.71 28.35 21.02
CA SER A 18 -11.92 28.29 19.79
C SER A 18 -11.13 26.97 19.83
N GLY A 19 -11.66 25.92 19.20
CA GLY A 19 -10.89 24.72 18.91
C GLY A 19 -9.74 25.15 17.99
N PHE A 20 -8.53 25.18 18.52
CA PHE A 20 -7.33 25.23 17.68
C PHE A 20 -7.30 23.91 16.91
N ALA A 21 -7.70 23.94 15.64
CA ALA A 21 -7.34 22.90 14.71
C ALA A 21 -5.81 22.94 14.63
N GLU A 22 -5.16 21.92 15.17
CA GLU A 22 -3.73 21.73 15.05
C GLU A 22 -3.40 21.70 13.57
N ALA A 23 -2.53 22.60 13.09
CA ALA A 23 -2.10 22.61 11.71
C ALA A 23 -1.48 21.23 11.39
N PRO A 24 -1.73 20.65 10.20
CA PRO A 24 -1.13 19.38 9.84
C PRO A 24 0.39 19.49 9.96
N PRO A 25 1.06 18.44 10.42
CA PRO A 25 2.51 18.45 10.62
C PRO A 25 3.20 18.79 9.30
N ASN A 26 4.19 19.67 9.35
CA ASN A 26 4.96 20.11 8.17
C ASN A 26 5.80 19.00 7.53
N HIS A 27 5.77 17.80 8.07
CA HIS A 27 6.51 16.63 7.57
C HIS A 27 5.86 15.35 8.07
N ILE A 28 5.64 14.39 7.16
CA ILE A 28 5.13 13.07 7.48
C ILE A 28 6.30 12.18 7.89
N ASP A 29 6.32 11.80 9.16
CA ASP A 29 7.32 10.89 9.73
C ASP A 29 6.79 9.45 9.69
N LEU A 30 7.20 8.70 8.68
CA LEU A 30 6.78 7.31 8.49
C LEU A 30 7.18 6.39 9.64
N SER A 31 8.19 6.74 10.45
CA SER A 31 8.60 5.92 11.62
C SER A 31 7.55 5.89 12.74
N LYS A 32 6.59 6.80 12.72
CA LYS A 32 5.50 6.88 13.71
C LYS A 32 4.26 6.07 13.33
N PHE A 33 4.23 5.48 12.13
CA PHE A 33 3.10 4.66 11.71
C PHE A 33 3.19 3.24 12.27
N PRO A 34 2.03 2.57 12.47
CA PRO A 34 2.00 1.13 12.62
C PRO A 34 2.75 0.47 11.47
N ALA A 35 3.68 -0.38 11.80
CA ALA A 35 4.63 -0.92 10.83
C ALA A 35 4.81 -2.43 11.02
N THR A 36 5.21 -3.09 9.96
CA THR A 36 5.71 -4.46 10.00
C THR A 36 7.23 -4.45 9.81
N GLN A 37 7.90 -5.40 10.42
CA GLN A 37 9.33 -5.58 10.22
C GLN A 37 9.58 -6.51 9.04
N LEU A 38 10.39 -6.04 8.09
CA LEU A 38 10.96 -6.83 7.01
C LEU A 38 12.45 -6.99 7.31
N ASP A 39 12.82 -8.11 7.92
CA ASP A 39 14.16 -8.32 8.47
C ASP A 39 14.56 -7.14 9.38
N ASP A 40 15.55 -6.34 8.98
CA ASP A 40 16.05 -5.17 9.73
C ASP A 40 15.39 -3.84 9.32
N VAL A 41 14.45 -3.85 8.35
CA VAL A 41 13.78 -2.67 7.84
C VAL A 41 12.35 -2.56 8.37
N VAL A 42 12.02 -1.38 8.91
CA VAL A 42 10.67 -1.03 9.34
C VAL A 42 9.88 -0.51 8.15
N VAL A 43 8.75 -1.15 7.85
CA VAL A 43 7.89 -0.81 6.72
C VAL A 43 6.52 -0.43 7.22
N PRO A 44 5.98 0.75 6.89
CA PRO A 44 4.62 1.11 7.21
C PRO A 44 3.62 0.08 6.67
N LEU A 45 2.54 -0.18 7.41
CA LEU A 45 1.47 -1.00 6.89
C LEU A 45 0.83 -0.30 5.68
N PRO A 46 0.49 -1.03 4.61
CA PRO A 46 -0.16 -0.43 3.45
C PRO A 46 -1.43 0.35 3.82
N SER A 47 -2.25 -0.17 4.73
CA SER A 47 -3.45 0.52 5.22
C SER A 47 -3.16 1.90 5.81
N GLU A 48 -2.02 2.10 6.46
CA GLU A 48 -1.65 3.39 7.04
C GLU A 48 -1.24 4.41 5.96
N VAL A 49 -0.54 3.95 4.93
CA VAL A 49 -0.17 4.81 3.79
C VAL A 49 -1.43 5.34 3.10
N PHE A 50 -2.42 4.48 2.86
CA PHE A 50 -3.70 4.88 2.26
C PHE A 50 -4.50 5.82 3.18
N ASN A 51 -4.53 5.56 4.49
CA ASN A 51 -5.17 6.45 5.48
C ASN A 51 -4.58 7.87 5.46
N VAL A 52 -3.27 8.01 5.22
CA VAL A 52 -2.64 9.33 5.11
C VAL A 52 -3.03 10.00 3.81
N LEU A 53 -3.04 9.27 2.70
CA LEU A 53 -3.48 9.83 1.41
C LEU A 53 -4.91 10.39 1.47
N ASP A 54 -5.82 9.70 2.16
CA ASP A 54 -7.19 10.18 2.39
C ASP A 54 -7.23 11.49 3.20
N LYS A 55 -6.30 11.68 4.14
CA LYS A 55 -6.22 12.91 4.94
C LYS A 55 -5.59 14.09 4.17
N LEU A 56 -4.73 13.81 3.19
CA LEU A 56 -4.07 14.82 2.37
C LEU A 56 -4.96 15.35 1.24
N GLY A 57 -6.06 14.69 0.93
CA GLY A 57 -6.98 15.12 -0.11
C GLY A 57 -8.16 14.17 -0.29
N THR A 58 -8.78 14.24 -1.46
CA THR A 58 -9.86 13.33 -1.88
C THR A 58 -9.45 12.60 -3.15
N PRO A 59 -8.61 11.56 -3.04
CA PRO A 59 -8.18 10.82 -4.22
C PRO A 59 -9.35 10.18 -4.96
N ASN A 60 -9.28 10.14 -6.28
CA ASN A 60 -10.23 9.37 -7.08
C ASN A 60 -9.79 7.89 -7.11
N TRP A 61 -10.04 7.17 -6.02
CA TRP A 61 -9.64 5.77 -5.88
C TRP A 61 -10.21 4.87 -6.97
N GLN A 62 -11.44 5.15 -7.43
CA GLN A 62 -12.04 4.40 -8.55
C GLN A 62 -11.20 4.54 -9.83
N GLY A 63 -10.59 5.69 -10.05
CA GLY A 63 -9.71 5.96 -11.19
C GLY A 63 -8.31 5.35 -11.04
N GLU A 64 -7.94 4.86 -9.85
CA GLU A 64 -6.68 4.15 -9.60
C GLU A 64 -6.81 2.62 -9.74
N LEU A 65 -8.04 2.11 -9.82
CA LEU A 65 -8.29 0.68 -10.02
C LEU A 65 -7.77 0.23 -11.39
N ARG A 66 -7.17 -0.95 -11.43
CA ARG A 66 -6.78 -1.64 -12.65
C ARG A 66 -7.26 -3.09 -12.62
N GLU A 67 -7.32 -3.71 -13.77
CA GLU A 67 -7.60 -5.13 -13.88
C GLU A 67 -6.30 -5.90 -14.15
N PRO A 68 -5.69 -6.53 -13.13
CA PRO A 68 -4.51 -7.32 -13.34
C PRO A 68 -4.85 -8.56 -14.19
N VAL A 69 -3.94 -8.93 -15.08
CA VAL A 69 -4.07 -10.18 -15.85
C VAL A 69 -3.56 -11.31 -14.96
N ILE A 70 -4.47 -12.02 -14.29
CA ILE A 70 -4.11 -13.11 -13.40
C ILE A 70 -3.54 -14.28 -14.17
N ARG A 71 -2.36 -14.74 -13.73
CA ARG A 71 -1.67 -15.89 -14.27
C ARG A 71 -1.28 -16.85 -13.15
N ASN A 72 -1.98 -17.96 -13.07
CA ASN A 72 -1.68 -19.04 -12.13
C ASN A 72 -0.72 -20.09 -12.72
N ARG A 73 -0.38 -19.94 -14.00
CA ARG A 73 0.56 -20.80 -14.72
C ARG A 73 1.74 -19.95 -15.19
N GLY A 74 2.90 -20.19 -14.63
CA GLY A 74 4.10 -19.44 -14.95
C GLY A 74 5.22 -19.75 -13.97
N GLU A 75 6.27 -18.98 -14.02
CA GLU A 75 7.36 -19.09 -13.06
C GLU A 75 6.91 -18.59 -11.69
N ARG A 76 7.28 -19.31 -10.63
CA ARG A 76 6.94 -18.96 -9.23
C ARG A 76 7.37 -17.53 -8.86
N THR A 77 8.47 -17.06 -9.43
CA THR A 77 8.97 -15.68 -9.30
C THR A 77 7.93 -14.65 -9.75
N GLN A 78 7.35 -14.84 -10.94
CA GLN A 78 6.32 -13.93 -11.46
C GLN A 78 5.04 -14.01 -10.64
N ILE A 79 4.62 -15.24 -10.27
CA ILE A 79 3.41 -15.46 -9.47
C ILE A 79 3.53 -14.78 -8.10
N ALA A 80 4.70 -14.84 -7.45
CA ALA A 80 4.93 -14.19 -6.16
C ALA A 80 4.84 -12.65 -6.26
N LEU A 81 5.48 -12.05 -7.28
CA LEU A 81 5.37 -10.62 -7.55
C LEU A 81 3.92 -10.20 -7.83
N MET A 82 3.21 -10.99 -8.64
CA MET A 82 1.80 -10.75 -8.98
C MET A 82 0.90 -10.85 -7.75
N LEU A 83 1.11 -11.84 -6.89
CA LEU A 83 0.34 -11.99 -5.64
C LEU A 83 0.45 -10.73 -4.78
N GLY A 84 1.66 -10.21 -4.59
CA GLY A 84 1.85 -8.95 -3.86
C GLY A 84 1.14 -7.77 -4.51
N ALA A 85 1.28 -7.62 -5.83
CA ALA A 85 0.63 -6.54 -6.58
C ALA A 85 -0.91 -6.61 -6.52
N VAL A 86 -1.48 -7.83 -6.56
CA VAL A 86 -2.94 -8.05 -6.45
C VAL A 86 -3.44 -7.76 -5.04
N VAL A 87 -2.68 -8.09 -4.00
CA VAL A 87 -3.06 -7.69 -2.63
C VAL A 87 -3.04 -6.17 -2.48
N ALA A 88 -2.03 -5.49 -3.04
CA ALA A 88 -1.99 -4.02 -3.04
C ALA A 88 -3.18 -3.40 -3.81
N GLU A 89 -3.62 -4.02 -4.91
CA GLU A 89 -4.85 -3.65 -5.61
C GLU A 89 -6.08 -3.79 -4.71
N GLY A 90 -6.06 -4.75 -3.77
CA GLY A 90 -7.12 -4.94 -2.77
C GLY A 90 -7.30 -3.72 -1.87
N PHE A 91 -6.21 -3.06 -1.46
CA PHE A 91 -6.30 -1.81 -0.69
C PHE A 91 -6.93 -0.69 -1.52
N VAL A 92 -6.56 -0.55 -2.80
CA VAL A 92 -7.17 0.45 -3.70
C VAL A 92 -8.67 0.21 -3.84
N ALA A 93 -9.10 -1.06 -3.98
CA ALA A 93 -10.51 -1.42 -4.08
C ALA A 93 -11.29 -1.12 -2.78
N VAL A 94 -10.64 -1.24 -1.62
CA VAL A 94 -11.22 -0.88 -0.32
C VAL A 94 -11.39 0.63 -0.21
N GLU A 95 -10.39 1.41 -0.62
CA GLU A 95 -10.48 2.88 -0.63
C GLU A 95 -11.55 3.37 -1.61
N ALA A 96 -11.70 2.69 -2.75
CA ALA A 96 -12.78 2.93 -3.70
C ALA A 96 -14.17 2.47 -3.21
N ALA A 97 -14.24 1.79 -2.07
CA ALA A 97 -15.43 1.13 -1.55
C ALA A 97 -16.09 0.19 -2.59
N ASP A 98 -15.28 -0.40 -3.48
CA ASP A 98 -15.74 -1.29 -4.55
C ASP A 98 -15.81 -2.74 -4.07
N LYS A 99 -16.98 -3.11 -3.56
CA LYS A 99 -17.27 -4.45 -3.05
C LYS A 99 -17.04 -5.55 -4.10
N GLY A 100 -17.50 -5.32 -5.33
CA GLY A 100 -17.36 -6.30 -6.40
C GLY A 100 -15.87 -6.55 -6.73
N ARG A 101 -15.09 -5.48 -6.72
CA ARG A 101 -13.66 -5.56 -6.94
C ARG A 101 -12.92 -6.27 -5.81
N VAL A 102 -13.25 -5.97 -4.54
CA VAL A 102 -12.68 -6.66 -3.38
C VAL A 102 -12.96 -8.16 -3.43
N GLN A 103 -14.18 -8.56 -3.79
CA GLN A 103 -14.54 -9.98 -3.94
C GLN A 103 -13.75 -10.66 -5.07
N GLN A 104 -13.56 -9.98 -6.21
CA GLN A 104 -12.76 -10.51 -7.30
C GLN A 104 -11.31 -10.69 -6.89
N ILE A 105 -10.71 -9.68 -6.27
CA ILE A 105 -9.34 -9.73 -5.77
C ILE A 105 -9.15 -10.86 -4.75
N GLY A 106 -10.12 -11.09 -3.88
CA GLY A 106 -10.08 -12.23 -2.96
C GLY A 106 -9.94 -13.58 -3.69
N ARG A 107 -10.68 -13.79 -4.79
CA ARG A 107 -10.56 -15.00 -5.63
C ARG A 107 -9.19 -15.07 -6.31
N ASP A 108 -8.71 -13.95 -6.84
CA ASP A 108 -7.42 -13.86 -7.53
C ASP A 108 -6.26 -14.18 -6.58
N VAL A 109 -6.31 -13.66 -5.34
CA VAL A 109 -5.33 -13.98 -4.29
C VAL A 109 -5.30 -15.47 -3.98
N LEU A 110 -6.47 -16.13 -3.84
CA LEU A 110 -6.53 -17.57 -3.61
C LEU A 110 -5.94 -18.38 -4.76
N GLU A 111 -6.21 -17.99 -6.00
CA GLU A 111 -5.68 -18.65 -7.20
C GLU A 111 -4.15 -18.56 -7.25
N LEU A 112 -3.59 -17.38 -7.03
CA LEU A 112 -2.14 -17.14 -7.00
C LEU A 112 -1.47 -17.84 -5.81
N ALA A 113 -2.09 -17.79 -4.62
CA ALA A 113 -1.60 -18.46 -3.43
C ALA A 113 -1.54 -19.98 -3.61
N ARG A 114 -2.55 -20.58 -4.28
CA ARG A 114 -2.56 -22.00 -4.67
C ARG A 114 -1.39 -22.34 -5.57
N ALA A 115 -1.09 -21.50 -6.55
CA ALA A 115 -0.03 -21.73 -7.53
C ALA A 115 1.38 -21.74 -6.89
N ILE A 116 1.55 -21.08 -5.74
CA ILE A 116 2.83 -21.08 -4.98
C ILE A 116 2.79 -21.92 -3.69
N GLY A 117 1.66 -22.60 -3.43
CA GLY A 117 1.56 -23.60 -2.35
C GLY A 117 1.19 -23.05 -0.96
N VAL A 118 0.55 -21.86 -0.87
CA VAL A 118 0.13 -21.23 0.40
C VAL A 118 -1.36 -20.94 0.47
N GLU A 119 -2.18 -21.60 -0.32
CA GLU A 119 -3.63 -21.39 -0.37
C GLU A 119 -4.30 -21.53 1.01
N SER A 120 -3.95 -22.59 1.76
CA SER A 120 -4.54 -22.86 3.07
C SER A 120 -4.34 -21.72 4.07
N THR A 121 -3.24 -21.00 3.92
CA THR A 121 -2.87 -19.88 4.79
C THR A 121 -3.81 -18.67 4.59
N VAL A 122 -4.22 -18.39 3.35
CA VAL A 122 -5.02 -17.20 3.03
C VAL A 122 -6.52 -17.48 2.93
N LEU A 123 -6.94 -18.74 2.88
CA LEU A 123 -8.34 -19.11 2.65
C LEU A 123 -9.30 -18.51 3.69
N SER A 124 -8.95 -18.62 4.98
CA SER A 124 -9.78 -18.09 6.07
C SER A 124 -9.91 -16.57 5.99
N ARG A 125 -8.80 -15.87 5.69
CA ARG A 125 -8.81 -14.41 5.54
C ARG A 125 -9.58 -13.96 4.32
N THR A 126 -9.47 -14.65 3.20
CA THR A 126 -10.24 -14.33 1.99
C THR A 126 -11.74 -14.41 2.25
N ASN A 127 -12.21 -15.45 2.93
CA ASN A 127 -13.60 -15.56 3.32
C ASN A 127 -14.04 -14.44 4.27
N SER A 128 -13.18 -14.07 5.22
CA SER A 128 -13.41 -12.95 6.14
C SER A 128 -13.47 -11.61 5.39
N ILE A 129 -12.58 -11.36 4.45
CA ILE A 129 -12.54 -10.18 3.59
C ILE A 129 -13.88 -10.04 2.83
N ILE A 130 -14.32 -11.10 2.17
CA ILE A 130 -15.58 -11.11 1.40
C ILE A 130 -16.76 -10.78 2.32
N THR A 131 -16.89 -11.47 3.46
CA THR A 131 -17.98 -11.25 4.41
C THR A 131 -18.00 -9.83 4.96
N LYS A 132 -16.82 -9.27 5.30
CA LYS A 132 -16.70 -7.90 5.82
C LYS A 132 -16.98 -6.86 4.76
N ALA A 133 -16.55 -7.10 3.52
CA ALA A 133 -16.88 -6.23 2.38
C ALA A 133 -18.37 -6.23 2.09
N ASP A 134 -19.04 -7.40 2.21
CA ASP A 134 -20.50 -7.53 2.09
C ASP A 134 -21.24 -6.68 3.11
N ALA A 135 -20.72 -6.61 4.33
CA ALA A 135 -21.25 -5.79 5.41
C ALA A 135 -20.84 -4.30 5.32
N GLY A 136 -20.03 -3.88 4.34
CA GLY A 136 -19.50 -2.52 4.23
C GLY A 136 -18.49 -2.15 5.32
N ASN A 137 -17.92 -3.12 6.02
CA ASN A 137 -16.95 -2.89 7.09
C ASN A 137 -15.53 -2.76 6.55
N TRP A 138 -15.26 -1.64 5.88
CA TRP A 138 -13.98 -1.37 5.18
C TRP A 138 -12.77 -1.37 6.12
N VAL A 139 -12.93 -0.86 7.34
CA VAL A 139 -11.85 -0.88 8.36
C VAL A 139 -11.43 -2.32 8.68
N ALA A 140 -12.40 -3.22 8.81
CA ALA A 140 -12.09 -4.63 9.05
C ALA A 140 -11.50 -5.31 7.81
N VAL A 141 -11.92 -4.93 6.59
CA VAL A 141 -11.33 -5.44 5.34
C VAL A 141 -9.86 -5.05 5.24
N ARG A 142 -9.50 -3.78 5.49
CA ARG A 142 -8.09 -3.33 5.52
C ARG A 142 -7.23 -4.19 6.45
N ARG A 143 -7.71 -4.43 7.68
CA ARG A 143 -7.01 -5.26 8.66
C ARG A 143 -6.81 -6.70 8.19
N GLU A 144 -7.78 -7.27 7.51
CA GLU A 144 -7.63 -8.62 6.95
C GLU A 144 -6.63 -8.65 5.79
N LEU A 145 -6.56 -7.61 4.96
CA LEU A 145 -5.57 -7.51 3.89
C LEU A 145 -4.15 -7.40 4.45
N ASP A 146 -3.92 -6.55 5.47
CA ASP A 146 -2.62 -6.47 6.16
C ASP A 146 -2.23 -7.83 6.76
N GLY A 147 -3.21 -8.50 7.39
CA GLY A 147 -3.01 -9.84 7.93
C GLY A 147 -2.69 -10.88 6.85
N ALA A 148 -3.33 -10.83 5.69
CA ALA A 148 -3.08 -11.76 4.59
C ALA A 148 -1.64 -11.65 4.06
N LEU A 149 -1.11 -10.43 3.92
CA LEU A 149 0.29 -10.22 3.55
C LEU A 149 1.26 -10.84 4.57
N THR A 150 0.97 -10.65 5.85
CA THR A 150 1.78 -11.21 6.94
C THR A 150 1.75 -12.74 6.94
N ASP A 151 0.57 -13.33 6.78
CA ASP A 151 0.39 -14.78 6.78
C ASP A 151 1.09 -15.43 5.57
N VAL A 152 0.97 -14.84 4.37
CA VAL A 152 1.68 -15.32 3.17
C VAL A 152 3.19 -15.29 3.38
N LYS A 153 3.72 -14.20 3.91
CA LYS A 153 5.15 -14.06 4.19
C LYS A 153 5.64 -15.14 5.15
N ASN A 154 4.93 -15.33 6.26
CA ASN A 154 5.29 -16.34 7.27
C ASN A 154 5.24 -17.75 6.69
N ALA A 155 4.19 -18.10 5.93
CA ALA A 155 4.08 -19.39 5.28
C ALA A 155 5.22 -19.66 4.30
N MET A 156 5.67 -18.64 3.54
CA MET A 156 6.82 -18.78 2.66
C MET A 156 8.12 -19.02 3.42
N ILE A 157 8.32 -18.37 4.56
CA ILE A 157 9.47 -18.58 5.43
C ILE A 157 9.46 -20.01 5.99
N GLU A 158 8.31 -20.50 6.47
CA GLU A 158 8.13 -21.87 6.98
C GLU A 158 8.42 -22.92 5.90
N LEU A 159 8.02 -22.65 4.66
CA LEU A 159 8.33 -23.49 3.50
C LEU A 159 9.79 -23.37 3.03
N LYS A 160 10.64 -22.62 3.75
CA LYS A 160 12.04 -22.32 3.38
C LYS A 160 12.18 -21.64 2.02
N ASP A 161 11.18 -20.86 1.63
CA ASP A 161 11.12 -20.11 0.36
C ASP A 161 11.11 -18.60 0.60
N ALA A 162 12.02 -18.13 1.46
CA ALA A 162 12.15 -16.72 1.84
C ALA A 162 12.31 -15.80 0.61
N GLN A 163 12.90 -16.31 -0.49
CA GLN A 163 13.04 -15.53 -1.72
C GLN A 163 11.68 -15.16 -2.33
N LEU A 164 10.70 -16.07 -2.30
CA LEU A 164 9.35 -15.76 -2.75
C LEU A 164 8.65 -14.78 -1.80
N ALA A 165 8.87 -14.86 -0.49
CA ALA A 165 8.34 -13.88 0.46
C ALA A 165 8.82 -12.44 0.15
N HIS A 166 10.10 -12.27 -0.19
CA HIS A 166 10.64 -10.98 -0.62
C HIS A 166 10.00 -10.49 -1.91
N LEU A 167 9.74 -11.39 -2.87
CA LEU A 167 9.07 -11.03 -4.14
C LEU A 167 7.60 -10.65 -3.94
N VAL A 168 6.87 -11.31 -3.05
CA VAL A 168 5.49 -10.89 -2.69
C VAL A 168 5.52 -9.48 -2.11
N SER A 169 6.42 -9.21 -1.15
CA SER A 169 6.55 -7.88 -0.55
C SER A 169 6.92 -6.82 -1.60
N LEU A 170 7.85 -7.14 -2.49
CA LEU A 170 8.26 -6.24 -3.57
C LEU A 170 7.12 -5.95 -4.55
N GLY A 171 6.35 -6.96 -4.96
CA GLY A 171 5.18 -6.78 -5.84
C GLY A 171 4.16 -5.84 -5.25
N GLY A 172 3.87 -5.99 -3.94
CA GLY A 172 2.99 -5.09 -3.20
C GLY A 172 3.53 -3.66 -3.14
N TRP A 173 4.81 -3.49 -2.83
CA TRP A 173 5.46 -2.19 -2.79
C TRP A 173 5.45 -1.49 -4.15
N LEU A 174 5.73 -2.22 -5.23
CA LEU A 174 5.71 -1.66 -6.59
C LEU A 174 4.33 -1.12 -6.97
N ARG A 175 3.27 -1.89 -6.73
CA ARG A 175 1.91 -1.43 -7.00
C ARG A 175 1.48 -0.31 -6.06
N GLY A 176 1.80 -0.40 -4.78
CA GLY A 176 1.55 0.68 -3.82
C GLY A 176 2.22 1.98 -4.21
N THR A 177 3.49 1.93 -4.64
CA THR A 177 4.24 3.11 -5.10
C THR A 177 3.68 3.69 -6.40
N GLU A 178 3.24 2.84 -7.34
CA GLU A 178 2.57 3.30 -8.57
C GLU A 178 1.29 4.09 -8.23
N VAL A 179 0.45 3.58 -7.34
CA VAL A 179 -0.78 4.27 -6.89
C VAL A 179 -0.44 5.55 -6.15
N LEU A 180 0.46 5.49 -5.17
CA LEU A 180 0.88 6.63 -4.37
C LEU A 180 1.39 7.76 -5.26
N THR A 181 2.26 7.45 -6.20
CA THR A 181 2.79 8.45 -7.15
C THR A 181 1.72 8.99 -8.09
N SER A 182 0.75 8.16 -8.52
CA SER A 182 -0.38 8.62 -9.33
C SER A 182 -1.24 9.63 -8.56
N VAL A 183 -1.58 9.33 -7.31
CA VAL A 183 -2.37 10.22 -6.45
C VAL A 183 -1.62 11.53 -6.18
N VAL A 184 -0.35 11.44 -5.75
CA VAL A 184 0.48 12.61 -5.46
C VAL A 184 0.72 13.47 -6.71
N GLN A 185 0.87 12.88 -7.89
CA GLN A 185 1.03 13.62 -9.14
C GLN A 185 -0.21 14.45 -9.49
N LYS A 186 -1.41 13.93 -9.21
CA LYS A 186 -2.68 14.63 -9.49
C LYS A 186 -2.92 15.80 -8.53
N SER A 187 -2.40 15.72 -7.30
CA SER A 187 -2.55 16.73 -6.26
C SER A 187 -1.26 16.81 -5.43
N TYR A 188 -0.21 17.37 -6.04
CA TYR A 188 1.10 17.42 -5.41
C TYR A 188 1.10 18.25 -4.13
N SER A 189 1.63 17.66 -3.06
CA SER A 189 2.00 18.32 -1.82
C SER A 189 3.36 17.77 -1.34
N GLU A 190 4.09 18.55 -0.54
CA GLU A 190 5.35 18.06 0.08
C GLU A 190 5.05 16.88 1.01
N ASP A 191 4.00 16.95 1.81
CA ASP A 191 3.55 15.87 2.69
C ASP A 191 3.24 14.58 1.91
N GLY A 192 2.55 14.68 0.76
CA GLY A 192 2.31 13.53 -0.11
C GLY A 192 3.59 12.94 -0.69
N ALA A 193 4.53 13.81 -1.06
CA ALA A 193 5.83 13.40 -1.58
C ALA A 193 6.70 12.72 -0.50
N ASP A 194 6.57 13.12 0.76
CA ASP A 194 7.29 12.49 1.89
C ASP A 194 6.93 11.02 2.08
N LEU A 195 5.73 10.59 1.70
CA LEU A 195 5.35 9.17 1.71
C LEU A 195 6.20 8.32 0.77
N LEU A 196 6.81 8.92 -0.24
CA LEU A 196 7.73 8.25 -1.17
C LEU A 196 9.16 8.16 -0.62
N ASN A 197 9.47 8.88 0.46
CA ASN A 197 10.82 8.92 1.03
C ASN A 197 11.11 7.65 1.85
N GLN A 198 11.33 6.54 1.14
CA GLN A 198 11.58 5.21 1.69
C GLN A 198 12.91 4.63 1.18
N PRO A 199 14.06 5.32 1.36
CA PRO A 199 15.33 4.89 0.79
C PRO A 199 15.83 3.56 1.35
N ASP A 200 15.61 3.28 2.64
CA ASP A 200 16.02 2.04 3.28
C ASP A 200 15.24 0.84 2.75
N LEU A 201 13.93 1.00 2.51
CA LEU A 201 13.10 -0.04 1.93
C LEU A 201 13.48 -0.32 0.47
N LEU A 202 13.76 0.71 -0.31
CA LEU A 202 14.25 0.55 -1.68
C LEU A 202 15.59 -0.20 -1.71
N LYS A 203 16.54 0.20 -0.87
CA LYS A 203 17.84 -0.47 -0.71
C LYS A 203 17.66 -1.92 -0.29
N TYR A 204 16.78 -2.19 0.67
CA TYR A 204 16.44 -3.55 1.08
C TYR A 204 16.04 -4.41 -0.12
N PHE A 205 15.10 -3.95 -0.96
CA PHE A 205 14.68 -4.73 -2.13
C PHE A 205 15.79 -4.92 -3.15
N GLN A 206 16.63 -3.90 -3.39
CA GLN A 206 17.79 -4.02 -4.28
C GLN A 206 18.76 -5.11 -3.79
N GLU A 207 19.09 -5.13 -2.50
CA GLU A 207 19.99 -6.11 -1.90
C GLU A 207 19.39 -7.51 -1.94
N ARG A 208 18.09 -7.66 -1.67
CA ARG A 208 17.40 -8.97 -1.73
C ARG A 208 17.39 -9.53 -3.15
N LEU A 209 17.13 -8.71 -4.17
CA LEU A 209 17.18 -9.16 -5.57
C LEU A 209 18.63 -9.53 -5.97
N ALA A 210 19.61 -8.73 -5.61
CA ALA A 210 21.02 -9.01 -5.92
C ALA A 210 21.51 -10.31 -5.25
N GLY A 211 21.05 -10.61 -4.03
CA GLY A 211 21.37 -11.82 -3.27
C GLY A 211 20.62 -13.10 -3.70
N MET A 212 19.68 -13.01 -4.65
CA MET A 212 18.94 -14.17 -5.12
C MET A 212 19.83 -15.20 -5.83
N PRO A 213 19.48 -16.50 -5.79
CA PRO A 213 20.14 -17.54 -6.57
C PRO A 213 20.19 -17.15 -8.06
N PRO A 214 21.25 -17.51 -8.81
CA PRO A 214 21.45 -17.08 -10.19
C PRO A 214 20.26 -17.35 -11.11
N ARG A 215 19.55 -18.48 -10.91
CA ARG A 215 18.36 -18.82 -11.68
C ARG A 215 17.24 -17.79 -11.54
N MET A 216 17.01 -17.26 -10.34
CA MET A 216 15.99 -16.25 -10.09
C MET A 216 16.50 -14.86 -10.48
N ARG A 217 17.74 -14.52 -10.08
CA ARG A 217 18.36 -13.21 -10.36
C ARG A 217 18.47 -12.92 -11.85
N ASN A 218 18.80 -13.93 -12.66
CA ASN A 218 18.96 -13.80 -14.13
C ASN A 218 17.63 -13.92 -14.89
N ASN A 219 16.51 -14.07 -14.20
CA ASN A 219 15.18 -14.00 -14.79
C ASN A 219 14.97 -12.62 -15.42
N GLN A 220 14.41 -12.54 -16.63
CA GLN A 220 14.23 -11.29 -17.36
C GLN A 220 13.36 -10.28 -16.59
N LEU A 221 12.30 -10.75 -15.92
CA LEU A 221 11.44 -9.89 -15.11
C LEU A 221 12.18 -9.33 -13.90
N VAL A 222 12.93 -10.18 -13.17
CA VAL A 222 13.74 -9.75 -12.01
C VAL A 222 14.79 -8.74 -12.44
N THR A 223 15.49 -9.01 -13.55
CA THR A 223 16.48 -8.07 -14.10
C THR A 223 15.87 -6.73 -14.48
N LYS A 224 14.66 -6.73 -15.07
CA LYS A 224 13.94 -5.50 -15.41
C LYS A 224 13.55 -4.72 -14.17
N ILE A 225 13.05 -5.42 -13.14
CA ILE A 225 12.69 -4.79 -11.86
C ILE A 225 13.93 -4.22 -11.17
N GLN A 226 15.04 -4.95 -11.10
CA GLN A 226 16.29 -4.45 -10.53
C GLN A 226 16.73 -3.14 -11.19
N LYS A 227 16.73 -3.08 -12.53
CA LYS A 227 17.05 -1.84 -13.27
C LYS A 227 16.10 -0.70 -12.92
N GLY A 228 14.79 -0.97 -12.81
CA GLY A 228 13.82 0.03 -12.40
C GLY A 228 14.07 0.57 -10.99
N LEU A 229 14.40 -0.30 -10.03
CA LEU A 229 14.78 0.12 -8.68
C LEU A 229 16.05 0.97 -8.68
N ASP A 230 17.05 0.62 -9.51
CA ASP A 230 18.29 1.38 -9.65
C ASP A 230 18.04 2.78 -10.25
N GLU A 231 17.06 2.92 -11.16
CA GLU A 231 16.63 4.21 -11.71
C GLU A 231 15.84 5.05 -10.69
N ILE A 232 15.06 4.43 -9.80
CA ILE A 232 14.28 5.12 -8.76
C ILE A 232 15.19 5.62 -7.63
N SER A 233 16.25 4.88 -7.28
CA SER A 233 17.10 5.16 -6.13
C SER A 233 17.60 6.61 -6.06
N PRO A 234 18.18 7.21 -7.11
CA PRO A 234 18.62 8.61 -7.05
C PRO A 234 17.47 9.61 -6.93
N LEU A 235 16.24 9.25 -7.32
CA LEU A 235 15.06 10.11 -7.23
C LEU A 235 14.50 10.18 -5.81
N ILE A 236 14.59 9.09 -5.05
CA ILE A 236 14.14 9.01 -3.65
C ILE A 236 15.20 9.56 -2.69
N ASN A 237 16.48 9.40 -2.98
CA ASN A 237 17.58 9.88 -2.13
C ASN A 237 17.81 11.41 -2.19
N GLN A 238 16.98 12.14 -2.90
CA GLN A 238 17.01 13.60 -3.01
C GLN A 238 15.66 14.18 -2.62
N LYS A 239 15.55 15.53 -2.54
CA LYS A 239 14.25 16.16 -2.35
C LYS A 239 13.31 15.73 -3.49
N ILE A 240 12.19 15.10 -3.13
CA ILE A 240 11.21 14.61 -4.10
C ILE A 240 10.43 15.79 -4.66
N THR A 241 10.51 15.95 -5.97
CA THR A 241 9.87 17.04 -6.73
C THR A 241 8.70 16.48 -7.55
N PRO A 242 7.80 17.32 -8.10
CA PRO A 242 6.78 16.86 -9.05
C PRO A 242 7.36 16.06 -10.23
N GLY A 243 8.56 16.45 -10.69
CA GLY A 243 9.27 15.72 -11.74
C GLY A 243 9.75 14.33 -11.29
N SER A 244 10.27 14.22 -10.06
CA SER A 244 10.64 12.93 -9.46
C SER A 244 9.42 12.03 -9.31
N VAL A 245 8.31 12.55 -8.79
CA VAL A 245 7.05 11.79 -8.62
C VAL A 245 6.58 11.22 -9.96
N LYS A 246 6.55 12.07 -11.01
CA LYS A 246 6.17 11.62 -12.35
C LYS A 246 7.09 10.51 -12.86
N ARG A 247 8.40 10.68 -12.72
CA ARG A 247 9.37 9.69 -13.18
C ARG A 247 9.27 8.37 -12.43
N ILE A 248 9.08 8.41 -11.10
CA ILE A 248 8.88 7.21 -10.27
C ILE A 248 7.59 6.50 -10.71
N ASN A 249 6.50 7.23 -10.96
CA ASN A 249 5.24 6.65 -11.46
C ASN A 249 5.42 5.92 -12.79
N GLU A 250 6.11 6.54 -13.76
CA GLU A 250 6.40 5.92 -15.06
C GLU A 250 7.19 4.61 -14.92
N ILE A 251 8.24 4.61 -14.06
CA ILE A 251 9.10 3.45 -13.85
C ILE A 251 8.31 2.33 -13.14
N THR A 252 7.60 2.65 -12.06
CA THR A 252 6.80 1.66 -11.31
C THR A 252 5.68 1.09 -12.16
N GLY A 253 4.98 1.91 -12.95
CA GLY A 253 3.97 1.44 -13.88
C GLY A 253 4.52 0.49 -14.95
N GLN A 254 5.74 0.74 -15.46
CA GLN A 254 6.40 -0.19 -16.39
C GLN A 254 6.78 -1.53 -15.74
N MET A 255 7.18 -1.51 -14.45
CA MET A 255 7.50 -2.73 -13.70
C MET A 255 6.23 -3.53 -13.39
N VAL A 256 5.17 -2.86 -12.91
CA VAL A 256 3.88 -3.49 -12.63
C VAL A 256 3.27 -4.09 -13.90
N LYS A 257 3.31 -3.36 -15.01
CA LYS A 257 2.89 -3.91 -16.32
C LYS A 257 3.72 -5.13 -16.74
N ALA A 258 5.01 -5.15 -16.44
CA ALA A 258 5.86 -6.30 -16.75
C ALA A 258 5.51 -7.52 -15.90
N ILE A 259 5.06 -7.34 -14.65
CA ILE A 259 4.55 -8.42 -13.79
C ILE A 259 3.32 -9.08 -14.43
N ASP A 260 2.41 -8.29 -15.03
CA ASP A 260 1.18 -8.78 -15.65
C ASP A 260 1.42 -9.40 -17.03
N THR A 261 2.46 -9.00 -17.74
CA THR A 261 2.77 -9.54 -19.08
C THR A 261 3.58 -10.83 -19.00
N ARG A 262 3.39 -11.70 -19.98
CA ARG A 262 4.19 -12.92 -20.13
C ARG A 262 5.64 -12.52 -20.47
N ALA A 263 6.58 -13.04 -19.68
CA ALA A 263 7.98 -13.00 -20.05
C ALA A 263 8.26 -13.90 -21.25
#